data_8d3a3e442cc7ac82d72beb8e24535f5c
#
_entry.id   8d3a3e442cc7ac82d72beb8e24535f5c
#
_cell.length_a   1.000
_cell.length_b   1.000
_cell.length_c   1.000
_cell.angle_alpha   90.00
_cell.angle_beta   90.00
_cell.angle_gamma   90.00
#
_symmetry.space_group_name_H-M   'P 1'
#
loop_
_entity.id
_entity.type
_entity.pdbx_description
1 polymer ?
#
loop_
_entity_poly.entity_id
_entity_poly.type
_entity_poly.pdbx_seq_one_letter_code
_entity_poly.pdbx_strand_id
1 'polypeptide(L)' 'EEEPLDMEKLQEAPGLIGYIAREGDSLFRIARENHTTIRDIMEANGLKEEKLNAGDKLLIVKRIFS' A
#
# COMPACT_ATOMS: atom_id res chain seq x y z
N GLU A 1 13.45 15.61 -19.29
CA GLU A 1 12.14 15.79 -18.87
C GLU A 1 11.63 14.76 -17.94
N GLU A 2 11.05 15.23 -16.87
CA GLU A 2 10.62 14.36 -15.87
C GLU A 2 9.20 14.06 -16.02
N GLU A 3 8.83 12.82 -15.91
CA GLU A 3 7.45 12.48 -15.94
C GLU A 3 6.93 12.42 -14.56
N PRO A 4 5.69 12.81 -14.36
CA PRO A 4 5.10 12.63 -13.04
C PRO A 4 5.02 11.16 -12.74
N LEU A 5 4.95 10.86 -11.48
CA LEU A 5 4.84 9.51 -11.06
C LEU A 5 3.58 8.92 -11.66
N ASP A 6 3.74 7.86 -12.39
CA ASP A 6 2.63 7.26 -13.11
C ASP A 6 2.10 6.07 -12.32
N MET A 7 0.89 6.18 -11.84
CA MET A 7 0.32 5.11 -11.04
C MET A 7 0.17 3.82 -11.84
N GLU A 8 -0.02 3.95 -13.14
CA GLU A 8 -0.09 2.76 -13.95
C GLU A 8 1.22 2.02 -13.97
N LYS A 9 2.32 2.76 -14.06
CA LYS A 9 3.63 2.13 -14.04
C LYS A 9 3.91 1.50 -12.70
N LEU A 10 3.47 2.15 -11.64
CA LEU A 10 3.65 1.57 -10.32
C LEU A 10 2.88 0.28 -10.19
N GLN A 11 1.70 0.25 -10.77
CA GLN A 11 0.90 -0.96 -10.70
C GLN A 11 1.49 -2.08 -11.51
N GLU A 12 2.26 -1.73 -12.52
CA GLU A 12 2.91 -2.76 -13.32
C GLU A 12 4.12 -3.34 -12.61
N ALA A 13 4.64 -2.62 -11.65
CA ALA A 13 5.79 -3.13 -10.92
C ALA A 13 5.34 -4.30 -10.06
N PRO A 14 6.04 -5.43 -10.11
CA PRO A 14 5.62 -6.59 -9.33
C PRO A 14 5.55 -6.25 -7.86
N GLY A 15 4.43 -6.56 -7.27
CA GLY A 15 4.30 -6.43 -5.84
C GLY A 15 4.02 -5.05 -5.31
N LEU A 16 3.81 -4.06 -6.18
CA LEU A 16 3.57 -2.71 -5.70
C LEU A 16 2.22 -2.21 -6.15
N ILE A 17 1.38 -1.81 -5.20
CA ILE A 17 0.03 -1.34 -5.50
C ILE A 17 -0.24 -0.05 -4.76
N GLY A 18 -0.88 0.88 -5.44
CA GLY A 18 -1.37 2.09 -4.79
C GLY A 18 -2.80 1.87 -4.34
N TYR A 19 -3.09 2.25 -3.12
CA TYR A 19 -4.41 2.03 -2.55
C TYR A 19 -4.87 3.26 -1.79
N ILE A 20 -6.13 3.60 -1.94
CA ILE A 20 -6.72 4.70 -1.20
C ILE A 20 -7.62 4.13 -0.14
N ALA A 21 -7.33 4.43 1.12
CA ALA A 21 -8.08 3.88 2.23
C ALA A 21 -9.51 4.37 2.23
N ARG A 22 -10.40 3.51 2.65
CA ARG A 22 -11.81 3.84 2.75
C ARG A 22 -12.22 3.79 4.20
N GLU A 23 -13.38 4.36 4.48
CA GLU A 23 -13.91 4.31 5.80
C GLU A 23 -14.11 2.87 6.23
N GLY A 24 -13.67 2.52 7.41
CA GLY A 24 -13.79 1.16 7.88
C GLY A 24 -12.63 0.26 7.56
N ASP A 25 -11.68 0.75 6.78
CA ASP A 25 -10.50 -0.05 6.46
C ASP A 25 -9.55 -0.09 7.65
N SER A 26 -8.76 -1.14 7.72
CA SER A 26 -7.71 -1.24 8.71
C SER A 26 -6.48 -1.78 8.02
N LEU A 27 -5.32 -1.50 8.61
CA LEU A 27 -4.08 -2.03 8.05
C LEU A 27 -4.06 -3.54 8.06
N PHE A 28 -4.67 -4.13 9.10
CA PHE A 28 -4.72 -5.58 9.19
C PHE A 28 -5.47 -6.16 7.99
N ARG A 29 -6.62 -5.58 7.68
CA ARG A 29 -7.44 -6.08 6.59
C ARG A 29 -6.75 -5.88 5.25
N ILE A 30 -6.16 -4.70 5.06
CA ILE A 30 -5.47 -4.40 3.82
C ILE A 30 -4.30 -5.35 3.63
N ALA A 31 -3.54 -5.59 4.69
CA ALA A 31 -2.40 -6.47 4.62
C ALA A 31 -2.84 -7.88 4.26
N ARG A 32 -3.92 -8.33 4.88
CA ARG A 32 -4.40 -9.68 4.64
C ARG A 32 -4.85 -9.85 3.20
N GLU A 33 -5.56 -8.85 2.68
CA GLU A 33 -6.09 -8.96 1.33
C GLU A 33 -4.99 -8.89 0.29
N ASN A 34 -3.87 -8.29 0.64
CA ASN A 34 -2.78 -8.14 -0.31
C ASN A 34 -1.59 -9.04 -0.01
N HIS A 35 -1.79 -10.01 0.89
CA HIS A 35 -0.76 -11.00 1.19
C HIS A 35 0.52 -10.37 1.65
N THR A 36 0.40 -9.36 2.51
CA THR A 36 1.56 -8.71 3.07
C THR A 36 1.35 -8.58 4.56
N THR A 37 2.19 -7.81 5.25
CA THR A 37 2.08 -7.64 6.69
C THR A 37 1.85 -6.18 7.01
N ILE A 38 1.29 -5.93 8.19
CA ILE A 38 1.10 -4.56 8.65
C ILE A 38 2.45 -3.85 8.70
N ARG A 39 3.47 -4.55 9.18
CA ARG A 39 4.78 -3.97 9.30
C ARG A 39 5.33 -3.52 7.95
N ASP A 40 5.15 -4.36 6.92
CA ASP A 40 5.64 -4.02 5.60
C ASP A 40 4.92 -2.79 5.06
N ILE A 41 3.61 -2.71 5.29
CA ILE A 41 2.87 -1.55 4.84
C ILE A 41 3.35 -0.30 5.58
N MET A 42 3.52 -0.40 6.87
CA MET A 42 3.96 0.74 7.65
C MET A 42 5.33 1.22 7.20
N GLU A 43 6.24 0.30 6.98
CA GLU A 43 7.58 0.68 6.57
C GLU A 43 7.59 1.31 5.19
N ALA A 44 6.80 0.77 4.28
CA ALA A 44 6.76 1.30 2.92
C ALA A 44 6.20 2.71 2.89
N ASN A 45 5.39 3.07 3.88
CA ASN A 45 4.73 4.37 3.90
C ASN A 45 5.25 5.30 4.97
N GLY A 46 6.25 4.89 5.70
CA GLY A 46 6.82 5.74 6.75
C GLY A 46 5.88 5.96 7.92
N LEU A 47 4.99 5.02 8.17
CA LEU A 47 4.04 5.16 9.26
C LEU A 47 4.66 4.72 10.57
N LYS A 48 4.37 5.46 11.61
CA LYS A 48 4.86 5.12 12.94
C LYS A 48 3.80 4.49 13.81
N GLU A 49 2.55 4.57 13.37
CA GLU A 49 1.45 4.00 14.12
C GLU A 49 0.53 3.30 13.17
N GLU A 50 -0.22 2.34 13.70
CA GLU A 50 -1.19 1.63 12.89
C GLU A 50 -2.46 2.46 12.77
N LYS A 51 -2.33 3.67 12.30
CA LYS A 51 -3.46 4.55 12.23
C LYS A 51 -3.78 4.84 10.77
N LEU A 52 -5.02 4.67 10.40
CA LEU A 52 -5.42 4.80 9.03
C LEU A 52 -6.71 5.62 8.96
N ASN A 53 -6.70 6.62 8.11
CA ASN A 53 -7.89 7.45 7.93
C ASN A 53 -8.41 7.30 6.52
N ALA A 54 -9.70 7.44 6.36
CA ALA A 54 -10.29 7.38 5.03
C ALA A 54 -9.65 8.46 4.15
N GLY A 55 -9.32 8.09 2.95
CA GLY A 55 -8.68 9.01 2.02
C GLY A 55 -7.17 8.94 2.02
N ASP A 56 -6.56 8.24 2.99
CA ASP A 56 -5.12 8.11 3.02
C ASP A 56 -4.66 7.28 1.84
N LYS A 57 -3.56 7.70 1.24
CA LYS A 57 -2.98 6.97 0.12
C LYS A 57 -1.86 6.10 0.64
N LEU A 58 -1.92 4.84 0.31
CA LEU A 58 -0.93 3.88 0.77
C LEU A 58 -0.26 3.19 -0.37
N LEU A 59 1.04 2.94 -0.22
CA LEU A 59 1.74 2.06 -1.11
C LEU A 59 1.79 0.69 -0.44
N ILE A 60 1.32 -0.31 -1.14
CA ILE A 60 1.25 -1.65 -0.59
C ILE A 60 2.19 -2.55 -1.34
N VAL A 61 3.10 -3.17 -0.60
CA VAL A 61 4.07 -4.06 -1.19
C VAL A 61 3.54 -5.47 -1.01
N LYS A 62 3.12 -6.08 -2.10
CA LYS A 62 2.63 -7.45 -2.04
C LYS A 62 3.81 -8.38 -2.14
N ARG A 63 3.78 -9.43 -1.35
CA ARG A 63 4.81 -10.44 -1.46
C ARG A 63 4.35 -11.43 -2.48
N ILE A 64 5.09 -11.49 -3.56
CA ILE A 64 4.74 -12.41 -4.63
C ILE A 64 5.68 -13.56 -4.56
N PHE A 65 5.20 -14.65 -4.05
CA PHE A 65 6.01 -15.83 -3.99
C PHE A 65 5.35 -16.89 -4.79
N SER A 66 6.12 -17.60 -5.44
CA SER A 66 5.55 -18.72 -6.15
C SER A 66 5.79 -19.98 -5.38
#